data_299e5beb2d9b65cb0d8bcd55c5925e83
#
_entry.id   299e5beb2d9b65cb0d8bcd55c5925e83
#
_cell.length_a   1.000
_cell.length_b   1.000
_cell.length_c   1.000
_cell.angle_alpha   90.00
_cell.angle_beta   90.00
_cell.angle_gamma   90.00
#
_symmetry.space_group_name_H-M   'P 1'
#
loop_
_entity.id
_entity.type
_entity.pdbx_description
1 polymer ?
#
loop_
_entity_poly.entity_id
_entity_poly.type
_entity_poly.pdbx_seq_one_letter_code
_entity_poly.pdbx_strand_id
1 'polypeptide(L)'
;MAKIKKISYGDLLNIRKLISVLCSDNIMNYRRLFFLSVPTTYIQNLFYSVHLRKHPETYVISDIQNNLKGLVSVKAQTGNPYKWQIKRLFLAPNCHEERKQLIEYIIAKFGARGVDTFYAAVNDNQTELIDLFVKGCGFRFCSTESLWDVSNINFLISDFDETHFKAYKNSDNEKITDLYNENLITHYKYSLSKEKEEFNDRLFQGIYSDSDFKYILEDEATGTVKSFIEIKTCDNKNYFIDCIVPPQFFDLYPTILSFAVKKVIKRNKNFKLYIKNRKYLQSGEQLENFFRENRFELLQNNAILVRDFFKSVKEEANNFNSAVVFSGFEL
;
A
#
# COMPACT_ATOMS: atom_id res chain seq x y z
N MET A 1 22.94 -25.05 1.57
CA MET A 1 21.79 -24.45 0.87
C MET A 1 20.90 -23.76 1.90
N ALA A 2 20.52 -22.52 1.65
CA ALA A 2 19.59 -21.81 2.51
C ALA A 2 18.20 -22.50 2.48
N LYS A 3 17.52 -22.53 3.63
CA LYS A 3 16.21 -23.18 3.77
C LYS A 3 15.13 -22.11 3.88
N ILE A 4 14.15 -22.16 2.97
CA ILE A 4 12.97 -21.29 3.03
C ILE A 4 11.78 -22.08 3.55
N LYS A 5 11.08 -21.53 4.55
CA LYS A 5 9.87 -22.14 5.11
C LYS A 5 8.85 -21.08 5.51
N LYS A 6 7.59 -21.48 5.63
CA LYS A 6 6.56 -20.66 6.28
C LYS A 6 6.91 -20.52 7.76
N ILE A 7 6.68 -19.33 8.31
CA ILE A 7 6.94 -19.04 9.72
C ILE A 7 6.18 -20.02 10.64
N SER A 8 6.84 -20.43 11.71
CA SER A 8 6.29 -21.27 12.77
C SER A 8 6.49 -20.62 14.15
N TYR A 9 5.81 -21.14 15.16
CA TYR A 9 5.97 -20.65 16.54
C TYR A 9 7.41 -20.74 17.04
N GLY A 10 8.15 -21.79 16.63
CA GLY A 10 9.55 -21.95 17.00
C GLY A 10 10.50 -20.90 16.44
N ASP A 11 10.06 -20.13 15.41
CA ASP A 11 10.88 -19.09 14.80
C ASP A 11 10.78 -17.74 15.52
N LEU A 12 9.85 -17.59 16.47
CA LEU A 12 9.52 -16.30 17.09
C LEU A 12 10.71 -15.60 17.74
N LEU A 13 11.50 -16.32 18.52
CA LEU A 13 12.65 -15.76 19.21
C LEU A 13 13.75 -15.30 18.23
N ASN A 14 14.00 -16.10 17.20
CA ASN A 14 15.00 -15.78 16.19
C ASN A 14 14.56 -14.59 15.32
N ILE A 15 13.29 -14.48 15.03
CA ILE A 15 12.75 -13.34 14.30
C ILE A 15 12.81 -12.06 15.15
N ARG A 16 12.48 -12.13 16.45
CA ARG A 16 12.62 -10.98 17.35
C ARG A 16 14.06 -10.49 17.34
N LYS A 17 15.05 -11.40 17.40
CA LYS A 17 16.47 -11.06 17.29
C LYS A 17 16.78 -10.40 15.93
N LEU A 18 16.33 -10.98 14.82
CA LEU A 18 16.55 -10.43 13.49
C LEU A 18 16.00 -9.00 13.38
N ILE A 19 14.79 -8.77 13.85
CA ILE A 19 14.15 -7.45 13.76
C ILE A 19 14.80 -6.44 14.69
N SER A 20 15.18 -6.83 15.92
CA SER A 20 15.83 -5.92 16.86
C SER A 20 17.22 -5.45 16.37
N VAL A 21 17.91 -6.28 15.63
CA VAL A 21 19.22 -5.92 15.03
C VAL A 21 19.05 -5.02 13.80
N LEU A 22 18.00 -5.27 13.02
CA LEU A 22 17.86 -4.61 11.71
C LEU A 22 17.08 -3.29 11.78
N CYS A 23 16.12 -3.14 12.69
CA CYS A 23 15.20 -1.98 12.82
C CYS A 23 14.74 -1.34 11.49
N SER A 24 15.15 -1.93 10.36
CA SER A 24 14.93 -1.43 9.02
C SER A 24 13.96 -2.33 8.27
N ASP A 25 12.75 -1.86 8.11
CA ASP A 25 11.80 -2.42 7.17
C ASP A 25 12.09 -1.79 5.81
N ASN A 26 12.73 -2.53 4.94
CA ASN A 26 13.15 -2.03 3.64
C ASN A 26 11.97 -1.87 2.66
N ILE A 27 10.81 -2.42 2.98
CA ILE A 27 9.56 -2.17 2.26
C ILE A 27 8.61 -1.45 3.19
N MET A 28 8.32 -0.22 2.85
CA MET A 28 7.61 0.68 3.73
C MET A 28 6.11 0.41 3.76
N ASN A 29 5.64 0.18 4.97
CA ASN A 29 4.29 0.55 5.35
C ASN A 29 4.39 1.92 6.03
N TYR A 30 3.74 2.96 5.51
CA TYR A 30 3.78 4.33 6.04
C TYR A 30 3.53 4.41 7.54
N ARG A 31 2.70 3.54 8.10
CA ARG A 31 2.48 3.43 9.53
C ARG A 31 3.75 3.18 10.34
N ARG A 32 4.77 2.58 9.75
CA ARG A 32 5.99 2.21 10.46
C ARG A 32 7.00 3.32 10.63
N LEU A 33 6.92 4.38 9.87
CA LEU A 33 7.72 5.57 10.15
C LEU A 33 7.59 6.02 11.61
N PHE A 34 6.39 5.84 12.18
CA PHE A 34 6.03 6.38 13.48
C PHE A 34 5.73 5.30 14.53
N PHE A 35 5.55 4.07 14.11
CA PHE A 35 5.20 2.95 14.99
C PHE A 35 6.27 1.86 14.89
N LEU A 36 7.26 1.97 15.75
CA LEU A 36 8.26 0.92 16.00
C LEU A 36 7.63 -0.33 16.66
N SER A 37 6.38 -0.65 16.36
CA SER A 37 5.76 -1.83 16.90
C SER A 37 6.33 -3.07 16.23
N VAL A 38 6.73 -4.00 17.07
CA VAL A 38 6.96 -5.41 16.72
C VAL A 38 5.91 -5.82 15.69
N PRO A 39 6.29 -6.50 14.62
CA PRO A 39 5.35 -6.85 13.57
C PRO A 39 4.11 -7.48 14.15
N THR A 40 2.98 -6.78 14.03
CA THR A 40 1.66 -7.34 14.34
C THR A 40 1.40 -8.66 13.61
N THR A 41 2.18 -8.93 12.56
CA THR A 41 2.23 -10.21 11.84
C THR A 41 2.49 -11.41 12.76
N TYR A 42 3.19 -11.24 13.87
CA TYR A 42 3.37 -12.31 14.85
C TYR A 42 2.11 -12.65 15.58
N ILE A 43 1.53 -11.63 16.21
CA ILE A 43 0.28 -11.77 16.95
C ILE A 43 -0.82 -12.21 15.98
N GLN A 44 -0.85 -11.63 14.77
CA GLN A 44 -1.82 -12.02 13.76
C GLN A 44 -1.63 -13.47 13.29
N ASN A 45 -0.41 -13.94 13.03
CA ASN A 45 -0.18 -15.34 12.66
C ASN A 45 -0.36 -16.31 13.84
N LEU A 46 -0.15 -15.88 15.08
CA LEU A 46 -0.38 -16.64 16.28
C LEU A 46 -1.87 -16.95 16.52
N PHE A 47 -2.71 -15.92 16.39
CA PHE A 47 -4.13 -16.03 16.69
C PHE A 47 -5.00 -16.41 15.48
N TYR A 48 -4.49 -16.30 14.25
CA TYR A 48 -5.26 -16.49 13.02
C TYR A 48 -4.80 -17.68 12.17
N SER A 49 -4.13 -18.66 12.75
CA SER A 49 -3.80 -19.91 12.06
C SER A 49 -5.03 -20.70 11.60
N VAL A 50 -6.20 -20.28 12.04
CA VAL A 50 -7.46 -20.99 11.79
C VAL A 50 -8.44 -20.05 11.10
N HIS A 51 -8.60 -20.09 9.80
CA HIS A 51 -9.83 -19.77 9.05
C HIS A 51 -10.02 -18.45 8.29
N LEU A 52 -9.10 -17.48 8.23
CA LEU A 52 -9.36 -16.31 7.40
C LEU A 52 -8.30 -16.11 6.30
N ARG A 53 -8.64 -16.42 5.07
CA ARG A 53 -7.84 -16.25 3.83
C ARG A 53 -7.33 -14.82 3.54
N LYS A 54 -7.51 -13.88 4.49
CA LYS A 54 -7.18 -12.44 4.33
C LYS A 54 -5.90 -12.02 5.05
N HIS A 55 -5.13 -12.97 5.63
CA HIS A 55 -3.93 -12.63 6.40
C HIS A 55 -2.66 -12.67 5.55
N PRO A 56 -1.68 -11.82 5.88
CA PRO A 56 -0.38 -11.92 5.24
C PRO A 56 0.25 -13.27 5.55
N GLU A 57 0.77 -13.93 4.52
CA GLU A 57 1.61 -15.11 4.68
C GLU A 57 3.06 -14.67 4.86
N THR A 58 3.73 -15.20 5.88
CA THR A 58 5.11 -14.85 6.20
C THR A 58 6.02 -16.06 6.02
N TYR A 59 7.14 -15.82 5.34
CA TYR A 59 8.18 -16.80 5.07
C TYR A 59 9.51 -16.31 5.60
N VAL A 60 10.34 -17.23 6.03
CA VAL A 60 11.69 -16.98 6.54
C VAL A 60 12.70 -17.77 5.73
N ILE A 61 13.88 -17.20 5.57
CA ILE A 61 15.05 -17.87 5.04
C ILE A 61 16.11 -17.99 6.13
N SER A 62 16.70 -19.17 6.27
CA SER A 62 17.75 -19.46 7.23
C SER A 62 18.94 -20.12 6.56
N ASP A 63 20.12 -19.96 7.15
CA ASP A 63 21.33 -20.69 6.77
C ASP A 63 21.27 -22.16 7.24
N ILE A 64 22.35 -22.88 6.96
CA ILE A 64 22.50 -24.31 7.35
C ILE A 64 22.48 -24.49 8.88
N GLN A 65 22.89 -23.45 9.62
CA GLN A 65 22.91 -23.44 11.08
C GLN A 65 21.59 -22.98 11.70
N ASN A 66 20.53 -22.82 10.89
CA ASN A 66 19.21 -22.29 11.26
C ASN A 66 19.23 -20.81 11.76
N ASN A 67 20.27 -20.04 11.47
CA ASN A 67 20.25 -18.60 11.72
C ASN A 67 19.38 -17.92 10.67
N LEU A 68 18.43 -17.10 11.10
CA LEU A 68 17.58 -16.37 10.18
C LEU A 68 18.34 -15.29 9.44
N LYS A 69 18.25 -15.31 8.12
CA LYS A 69 18.87 -14.33 7.19
C LYS A 69 17.84 -13.36 6.62
N GLY A 70 16.57 -13.72 6.66
CA GLY A 70 15.53 -12.82 6.16
C GLY A 70 14.12 -13.31 6.45
N LEU A 71 13.19 -12.37 6.29
CA LEU A 71 11.77 -12.59 6.42
C LEU A 71 11.02 -11.77 5.37
N VAL A 72 10.05 -12.37 4.72
CA VAL A 72 9.12 -11.69 3.81
C VAL A 72 7.68 -11.97 4.22
N SER A 73 6.84 -10.93 4.23
CA SER A 73 5.40 -11.06 4.39
C SER A 73 4.70 -10.60 3.12
N VAL A 74 3.81 -11.44 2.63
CA VAL A 74 3.03 -11.18 1.42
C VAL A 74 1.54 -11.30 1.71
N LYS A 75 0.73 -10.55 1.01
CA LYS A 75 -0.72 -10.53 1.20
C LYS A 75 -1.42 -10.37 -0.13
N ALA A 76 -2.45 -11.18 -0.37
CA ALA A 76 -3.35 -10.96 -1.50
C ALA A 76 -4.08 -9.62 -1.35
N GLN A 77 -4.31 -8.95 -2.46
CA GLN A 77 -5.21 -7.82 -2.52
C GLN A 77 -6.62 -8.27 -2.14
N THR A 78 -7.31 -7.46 -1.35
CA THR A 78 -8.67 -7.81 -0.93
C THR A 78 -9.59 -7.78 -2.15
N GLY A 79 -10.37 -8.84 -2.37
CA GLY A 79 -11.22 -8.97 -3.56
C GLY A 79 -10.51 -9.53 -4.80
N ASN A 80 -9.17 -9.45 -4.87
CA ASN A 80 -8.42 -9.96 -6.01
C ASN A 80 -7.32 -10.95 -5.57
N PRO A 81 -7.54 -12.27 -5.69
CA PRO A 81 -6.57 -13.27 -5.28
C PRO A 81 -5.37 -13.40 -6.23
N TYR A 82 -5.41 -12.76 -7.39
CA TYR A 82 -4.34 -12.81 -8.39
C TYR A 82 -3.32 -11.69 -8.24
N LYS A 83 -3.64 -10.65 -7.44
CA LYS A 83 -2.73 -9.54 -7.13
C LYS A 83 -2.24 -9.64 -5.70
N TRP A 84 -0.91 -9.65 -5.51
CA TRP A 84 -0.28 -9.82 -4.20
C TRP A 84 0.69 -8.68 -3.90
N GLN A 85 0.64 -8.20 -2.66
CA GLN A 85 1.56 -7.19 -2.16
C GLN A 85 2.63 -7.83 -1.27
N ILE A 86 3.88 -7.47 -1.51
CA ILE A 86 4.97 -7.69 -0.55
C ILE A 86 4.84 -6.60 0.51
N LYS A 87 4.35 -7.00 1.70
CA LYS A 87 4.04 -6.06 2.79
C LYS A 87 5.24 -5.73 3.65
N ARG A 88 6.15 -6.67 3.82
CA ARG A 88 7.33 -6.55 4.69
C ARG A 88 8.46 -7.38 4.14
N LEU A 89 9.65 -6.84 4.23
CA LEU A 89 10.89 -7.53 3.89
C LEU A 89 11.95 -7.10 4.90
N PHE A 90 12.40 -8.05 5.73
CA PHE A 90 13.53 -7.87 6.63
C PHE A 90 14.66 -8.77 6.17
N LEU A 91 15.83 -8.20 5.97
CA LEU A 91 16.97 -8.88 5.39
C LEU A 91 18.20 -8.60 6.24
N ALA A 92 18.90 -9.63 6.65
CA ALA A 92 20.20 -9.47 7.32
C ALA A 92 21.19 -8.79 6.39
N PRO A 93 22.13 -7.99 6.91
CA PRO A 93 23.19 -7.40 6.10
C PRO A 93 24.03 -8.49 5.43
N ASN A 94 24.62 -8.18 4.29
CA ASN A 94 25.54 -9.05 3.53
C ASN A 94 24.95 -10.42 3.09
N CYS A 95 23.64 -10.49 2.86
CA CYS A 95 22.92 -11.72 2.43
C CYS A 95 22.27 -11.53 1.06
N HIS A 96 23.02 -11.14 0.03
CA HIS A 96 22.49 -10.79 -1.29
C HIS A 96 21.79 -11.97 -1.98
N GLU A 97 22.41 -13.14 -1.96
CA GLU A 97 21.84 -14.34 -2.59
C GLU A 97 20.58 -14.82 -1.86
N GLU A 98 20.59 -14.83 -0.52
CA GLU A 98 19.42 -15.21 0.27
C GLU A 98 18.24 -14.23 0.08
N ARG A 99 18.56 -12.95 -0.13
CA ARG A 99 17.54 -11.92 -0.45
C ARG A 99 16.81 -12.26 -1.75
N LYS A 100 17.59 -12.51 -2.81
CA LYS A 100 17.07 -12.87 -4.13
C LYS A 100 16.27 -14.17 -4.04
N GLN A 101 16.84 -15.22 -3.46
CA GLN A 101 16.18 -16.53 -3.29
C GLN A 101 14.84 -16.42 -2.56
N LEU A 102 14.74 -15.57 -1.54
CA LEU A 102 13.51 -15.41 -0.78
C LEU A 102 12.41 -14.77 -1.62
N ILE A 103 12.73 -13.72 -2.39
CA ILE A 103 11.78 -13.03 -3.27
C ILE A 103 11.35 -13.94 -4.42
N GLU A 104 12.30 -14.61 -5.08
CA GLU A 104 12.03 -15.53 -6.19
C GLU A 104 11.19 -16.73 -5.74
N TYR A 105 11.45 -17.27 -4.53
CA TYR A 105 10.64 -18.32 -3.96
C TYR A 105 9.17 -17.90 -3.80
N ILE A 106 8.93 -16.68 -3.30
CA ILE A 106 7.56 -16.15 -3.16
C ILE A 106 6.89 -16.03 -4.53
N ILE A 107 7.59 -15.46 -5.50
CA ILE A 107 7.08 -15.29 -6.86
C ILE A 107 6.75 -16.63 -7.49
N ALA A 108 7.66 -17.61 -7.43
CA ALA A 108 7.45 -18.94 -7.98
C ALA A 108 6.29 -19.66 -7.29
N LYS A 109 6.27 -19.63 -5.95
CA LYS A 109 5.25 -20.31 -5.14
C LYS A 109 3.84 -19.81 -5.42
N PHE A 110 3.65 -18.51 -5.47
CA PHE A 110 2.34 -17.91 -5.66
C PHE A 110 1.97 -17.77 -7.13
N GLY A 111 2.95 -17.57 -8.01
CA GLY A 111 2.77 -17.65 -9.47
C GLY A 111 2.24 -19.03 -9.90
N ALA A 112 2.76 -20.11 -9.33
CA ALA A 112 2.24 -21.47 -9.53
C ALA A 112 0.78 -21.65 -9.07
N ARG A 113 0.28 -20.74 -8.21
CA ARG A 113 -1.13 -20.70 -7.76
C ARG A 113 -2.00 -19.74 -8.58
N GLY A 114 -1.46 -19.18 -9.67
CA GLY A 114 -2.16 -18.27 -10.57
C GLY A 114 -2.06 -16.79 -10.21
N VAL A 115 -1.19 -16.41 -9.26
CA VAL A 115 -0.92 -14.99 -9.01
C VAL A 115 -0.20 -14.42 -10.22
N ASP A 116 -0.75 -13.37 -10.77
CA ASP A 116 -0.26 -12.72 -11.99
C ASP A 116 0.41 -11.36 -11.75
N THR A 117 0.16 -10.76 -10.59
CA THR A 117 0.73 -9.45 -10.27
C THR A 117 1.29 -9.44 -8.85
N PHE A 118 2.56 -9.05 -8.72
CA PHE A 118 3.19 -8.74 -7.45
C PHE A 118 3.57 -7.27 -7.42
N TYR A 119 3.34 -6.60 -6.28
CA TYR A 119 3.80 -5.22 -6.11
C TYR A 119 4.43 -4.99 -4.73
N ALA A 120 5.38 -4.06 -4.68
CA ALA A 120 6.08 -3.64 -3.49
C ALA A 120 6.26 -2.12 -3.49
N ALA A 121 6.21 -1.50 -2.31
CA ALA A 121 6.59 -0.11 -2.11
C ALA A 121 7.93 -0.10 -1.37
N VAL A 122 8.96 0.45 -2.00
CA VAL A 122 10.34 0.48 -1.49
C VAL A 122 10.78 1.94 -1.37
N ASN A 123 11.36 2.31 -0.23
CA ASN A 123 11.92 3.65 -0.06
C ASN A 123 12.96 3.93 -1.15
N ASP A 124 12.86 5.10 -1.81
CA ASP A 124 13.74 5.48 -2.92
C ASP A 124 15.21 5.63 -2.52
N ASN A 125 15.49 5.89 -1.24
CA ASN A 125 16.84 5.90 -0.69
C ASN A 125 17.49 4.50 -0.63
N GLN A 126 16.71 3.43 -0.82
CA GLN A 126 17.19 2.05 -0.76
C GLN A 126 17.50 1.50 -2.16
N THR A 127 18.46 2.12 -2.81
CA THR A 127 18.83 1.82 -4.20
C THR A 127 19.23 0.36 -4.42
N GLU A 128 19.98 -0.23 -3.48
CA GLU A 128 20.36 -1.67 -3.56
C GLU A 128 19.15 -2.59 -3.55
N LEU A 129 18.11 -2.24 -2.77
CA LEU A 129 16.90 -3.04 -2.72
C LEU A 129 16.06 -2.86 -3.98
N ILE A 130 15.97 -1.63 -4.50
CA ILE A 130 15.32 -1.36 -5.78
C ILE A 130 16.00 -2.14 -6.90
N ASP A 131 17.33 -2.10 -6.96
CA ASP A 131 18.12 -2.85 -7.93
C ASP A 131 17.91 -4.37 -7.81
N LEU A 132 17.84 -4.89 -6.59
CA LEU A 132 17.53 -6.30 -6.36
C LEU A 132 16.17 -6.69 -6.94
N PHE A 133 15.14 -5.87 -6.70
CA PHE A 133 13.82 -6.12 -7.26
C PHE A 133 13.81 -6.01 -8.79
N VAL A 134 14.38 -4.95 -9.33
CA VAL A 134 14.33 -4.66 -10.77
C VAL A 134 15.25 -5.57 -11.56
N LYS A 135 16.56 -5.56 -11.25
CA LYS A 135 17.57 -6.32 -12.00
C LYS A 135 17.62 -7.79 -11.58
N GLY A 136 17.39 -8.07 -10.28
CA GLY A 136 17.50 -9.43 -9.73
C GLY A 136 16.23 -10.26 -9.82
N CYS A 137 15.06 -9.66 -9.66
CA CYS A 137 13.79 -10.37 -9.52
C CYS A 137 12.74 -10.01 -10.59
N GLY A 138 13.12 -9.22 -11.62
CA GLY A 138 12.27 -8.91 -12.77
C GLY A 138 11.05 -8.05 -12.46
N PHE A 139 11.14 -7.18 -11.45
CA PHE A 139 10.17 -6.12 -11.24
C PHE A 139 10.49 -4.95 -12.16
N ARG A 140 9.47 -4.18 -12.51
CA ARG A 140 9.62 -2.89 -13.18
C ARG A 140 9.26 -1.77 -12.23
N PHE A 141 9.89 -0.62 -12.39
CA PHE A 141 9.41 0.60 -11.76
C PHE A 141 8.06 0.98 -12.37
N CYS A 142 7.08 1.23 -11.52
CA CYS A 142 5.73 1.58 -11.94
C CYS A 142 5.48 3.07 -11.72
N SER A 143 5.55 3.52 -10.47
CA SER A 143 5.25 4.89 -10.09
C SER A 143 5.88 5.21 -8.73
N THR A 144 5.51 6.33 -8.12
CA THR A 144 5.91 6.69 -6.76
C THR A 144 4.73 7.00 -5.86
N GLU A 145 4.92 6.76 -4.56
CA GLU A 145 4.07 7.27 -3.49
C GLU A 145 4.92 8.09 -2.52
N SER A 146 4.42 9.23 -2.10
CA SER A 146 5.10 10.08 -1.13
C SER A 146 4.26 10.30 0.12
N LEU A 147 4.94 10.54 1.25
CA LEU A 147 4.34 10.89 2.52
C LEU A 147 4.78 12.29 2.91
N TRP A 148 3.82 13.15 3.18
CA TRP A 148 4.03 14.54 3.51
C TRP A 148 3.54 14.83 4.94
N ASP A 149 4.30 15.63 5.70
CA ASP A 149 3.84 16.19 6.96
C ASP A 149 3.07 17.48 6.68
N VAL A 150 1.78 17.45 7.00
CA VAL A 150 0.86 18.57 6.82
C VAL A 150 0.36 19.10 8.18
N SER A 151 1.11 18.85 9.24
CA SER A 151 0.72 19.27 10.60
C SER A 151 0.58 20.80 10.73
N ASN A 152 1.31 21.58 9.94
CA ASN A 152 1.29 23.04 9.96
C ASN A 152 0.18 23.66 9.09
N ILE A 153 -0.97 22.99 9.02
CA ILE A 153 -2.09 23.38 8.14
C ILE A 153 -2.96 24.52 8.70
N ASN A 154 -2.66 25.03 9.88
CA ASN A 154 -3.50 26.03 10.56
C ASN A 154 -3.85 27.27 9.71
N PHE A 155 -3.02 27.62 8.76
CA PHE A 155 -3.26 28.75 7.84
C PHE A 155 -4.26 28.42 6.71
N LEU A 156 -4.56 27.14 6.49
CA LEU A 156 -5.53 26.70 5.48
C LEU A 156 -6.93 26.45 6.04
N ILE A 157 -7.10 26.55 7.38
CA ILE A 157 -8.40 26.27 7.99
C ILE A 157 -9.36 27.38 7.56
N SER A 158 -10.26 27.02 6.67
CA SER A 158 -11.36 27.87 6.19
C SER A 158 -12.65 27.49 6.90
N ASP A 159 -13.57 28.46 6.95
CA ASP A 159 -14.95 28.15 7.33
C ASP A 159 -15.61 27.40 6.17
N PHE A 160 -16.07 26.19 6.44
CA PHE A 160 -16.81 25.37 5.48
C PHE A 160 -17.91 24.60 6.24
N ASP A 161 -18.92 24.24 5.53
CA ASP A 161 -20.01 23.44 6.09
C ASP A 161 -19.59 21.96 6.18
N GLU A 162 -19.42 21.45 7.43
CA GLU A 162 -19.07 20.05 7.67
C GLU A 162 -20.20 19.07 7.25
N THR A 163 -21.42 19.54 7.05
CA THR A 163 -22.57 18.69 6.73
C THR A 163 -22.47 18.03 5.37
N HIS A 164 -21.70 18.61 4.44
CA HIS A 164 -21.44 18.01 3.13
C HIS A 164 -20.57 16.74 3.20
N PHE A 165 -19.84 16.52 4.31
CA PHE A 165 -19.05 15.31 4.51
C PHE A 165 -19.88 14.24 5.22
N LYS A 166 -20.31 13.25 4.47
CA LYS A 166 -21.09 12.12 4.98
C LYS A 166 -20.15 11.01 5.49
N ALA A 167 -20.51 10.36 6.61
CA ALA A 167 -19.83 9.17 7.05
C ALA A 167 -19.99 8.06 6.00
N TYR A 168 -18.87 7.45 5.62
CA TYR A 168 -18.83 6.34 4.68
C TYR A 168 -19.62 5.13 5.20
N LYS A 169 -20.25 4.41 4.27
CA LYS A 169 -20.93 3.13 4.49
C LYS A 169 -20.45 2.11 3.48
N ASN A 170 -20.51 0.83 3.81
CA ASN A 170 -20.12 -0.23 2.86
C ASN A 170 -20.97 -0.24 1.55
N SER A 171 -22.17 0.36 1.57
CA SER A 171 -22.97 0.59 0.36
C SER A 171 -22.32 1.56 -0.64
N ASP A 172 -21.35 2.36 -0.19
CA ASP A 172 -20.69 3.36 -1.03
C ASP A 172 -19.44 2.78 -1.74
N ASN A 173 -19.10 1.51 -1.47
CA ASN A 173 -17.89 0.88 -1.99
C ASN A 173 -17.76 0.93 -3.50
N GLU A 174 -18.81 0.67 -4.21
CA GLU A 174 -18.81 0.66 -5.68
C GLU A 174 -18.47 2.04 -6.22
N LYS A 175 -19.16 3.08 -5.72
CA LYS A 175 -18.87 4.48 -6.09
C LYS A 175 -17.41 4.89 -5.81
N ILE A 176 -16.85 4.43 -4.69
CA ILE A 176 -15.47 4.76 -4.32
C ILE A 176 -14.46 3.96 -5.15
N THR A 177 -14.80 2.72 -5.49
CA THR A 177 -13.97 1.89 -6.38
C THR A 177 -13.90 2.52 -7.76
N ASP A 178 -15.02 2.96 -8.29
CA ASP A 178 -15.10 3.65 -9.58
C ASP A 178 -14.30 4.97 -9.52
N LEU A 179 -14.53 5.77 -8.48
CA LEU A 179 -13.78 7.01 -8.24
C LEU A 179 -12.26 6.77 -8.23
N TYR A 180 -11.78 5.71 -7.57
CA TYR A 180 -10.36 5.38 -7.53
C TYR A 180 -9.86 4.90 -8.89
N ASN A 181 -10.55 3.94 -9.51
CA ASN A 181 -10.12 3.31 -10.75
C ASN A 181 -10.19 4.26 -11.96
N GLU A 182 -11.17 5.15 -12.00
CA GLU A 182 -11.28 6.20 -13.02
C GLU A 182 -10.15 7.23 -12.90
N ASN A 183 -9.75 7.54 -11.67
CA ASN A 183 -8.65 8.44 -11.38
C ASN A 183 -7.27 7.84 -11.61
N LEU A 184 -7.13 6.55 -11.82
CA LEU A 184 -5.86 5.95 -12.20
C LEU A 184 -5.46 6.41 -13.61
N ILE A 185 -4.20 6.82 -13.74
CA ILE A 185 -3.58 7.04 -15.05
C ILE A 185 -3.63 5.70 -15.81
N THR A 186 -4.03 5.76 -17.09
CA THR A 186 -4.45 4.58 -17.88
C THR A 186 -3.46 3.41 -17.84
N HIS A 187 -2.15 3.68 -17.98
CA HIS A 187 -1.15 2.61 -18.02
C HIS A 187 -0.90 1.93 -16.66
N TYR A 188 -1.42 2.48 -15.56
CA TYR A 188 -1.33 1.86 -14.23
C TYR A 188 -2.58 1.02 -13.88
N LYS A 189 -3.67 1.14 -14.66
CA LYS A 189 -4.95 0.48 -14.34
C LYS A 189 -4.82 -1.02 -14.15
N TYR A 190 -4.05 -1.70 -15.01
CA TYR A 190 -3.88 -3.15 -14.89
C TYR A 190 -3.27 -3.55 -13.54
N SER A 191 -2.18 -2.91 -13.15
CA SER A 191 -1.42 -3.32 -11.96
C SER A 191 -2.00 -2.77 -10.65
N LEU A 192 -2.56 -1.54 -10.66
CA LEU A 192 -2.91 -0.81 -9.44
C LEU A 192 -4.42 -0.61 -9.23
N SER A 193 -5.29 -1.11 -10.13
CA SER A 193 -6.74 -1.07 -9.89
C SER A 193 -7.13 -1.81 -8.62
N LYS A 194 -8.19 -1.35 -7.97
CA LYS A 194 -8.72 -1.92 -6.74
C LYS A 194 -10.09 -2.52 -6.96
N GLU A 195 -10.40 -3.53 -6.16
CA GLU A 195 -11.71 -4.13 -6.07
C GLU A 195 -12.52 -3.47 -4.94
N LYS A 196 -13.84 -3.54 -5.01
CA LYS A 196 -14.73 -2.93 -4.02
C LYS A 196 -14.46 -3.39 -2.58
N GLU A 197 -14.02 -4.63 -2.42
CA GLU A 197 -13.69 -5.21 -1.12
C GLU A 197 -12.47 -4.54 -0.44
N GLU A 198 -11.64 -3.81 -1.19
CA GLU A 198 -10.50 -3.05 -0.63
C GLU A 198 -10.96 -1.89 0.26
N PHE A 199 -12.15 -1.36 0.00
CA PHE A 199 -12.72 -0.25 0.73
C PHE A 199 -13.62 -0.67 1.89
N ASN A 200 -13.99 -1.96 1.98
CA ASN A 200 -14.85 -2.48 3.04
C ASN A 200 -14.31 -2.19 4.44
N ASP A 201 -15.19 -1.76 5.32
CA ASP A 201 -14.89 -1.75 6.74
C ASP A 201 -14.75 -3.18 7.25
N ARG A 202 -13.73 -3.41 8.05
CA ARG A 202 -13.50 -4.71 8.66
C ARG A 202 -14.37 -4.87 9.90
N LEU A 203 -15.06 -5.99 10.03
CA LEU A 203 -15.97 -6.29 11.14
C LEU A 203 -15.33 -6.21 12.54
N PHE A 204 -13.99 -6.22 12.63
CA PHE A 204 -13.26 -6.19 13.90
C PHE A 204 -12.23 -5.05 13.97
N GLN A 205 -12.46 -3.95 13.29
CA GLN A 205 -11.51 -2.83 13.20
C GLN A 205 -11.24 -2.18 14.56
N GLY A 206 -12.22 -2.16 15.47
CA GLY A 206 -12.10 -1.54 16.78
C GLY A 206 -11.34 -2.35 17.84
N ILE A 207 -11.06 -3.65 17.62
CA ILE A 207 -10.39 -4.51 18.61
C ILE A 207 -8.86 -4.38 18.51
N TYR A 208 -8.33 -3.95 17.38
CA TYR A 208 -6.88 -3.90 17.10
C TYR A 208 -6.36 -2.47 16.91
N SER A 209 -6.68 -1.55 17.80
CA SER A 209 -6.04 -0.23 17.94
C SER A 209 -6.04 0.74 16.74
N ASP A 210 -6.54 0.35 15.58
CA ASP A 210 -6.61 1.23 14.42
C ASP A 210 -7.99 1.90 14.37
N SER A 211 -8.07 3.17 14.71
CA SER A 211 -9.27 3.97 14.48
C SER A 211 -9.20 4.51 13.04
N ASP A 212 -10.03 3.96 12.17
CA ASP A 212 -10.18 4.45 10.81
C ASP A 212 -11.51 5.24 10.72
N PHE A 213 -11.42 6.47 10.21
CA PHE A 213 -12.59 7.31 9.94
C PHE A 213 -12.66 7.53 8.45
N LYS A 214 -13.78 7.15 7.86
CA LYS A 214 -13.99 7.30 6.43
C LYS A 214 -15.15 8.24 6.17
N TYR A 215 -14.95 9.13 5.22
CA TYR A 215 -15.95 10.10 4.79
C TYR A 215 -15.98 10.19 3.27
N ILE A 216 -17.12 10.56 2.76
CA ILE A 216 -17.34 10.92 1.36
C ILE A 216 -17.85 12.36 1.28
N LEU A 217 -17.41 13.07 0.28
CA LEU A 217 -17.99 14.33 -0.15
C LEU A 217 -18.79 14.06 -1.41
N GLU A 218 -20.10 14.23 -1.34
CA GLU A 218 -21.03 13.93 -2.41
C GLU A 218 -21.72 15.21 -2.87
N ASP A 219 -21.96 15.32 -4.15
CA ASP A 219 -22.82 16.37 -4.70
C ASP A 219 -24.28 16.03 -4.38
N GLU A 220 -24.97 16.91 -3.69
CA GLU A 220 -26.35 16.66 -3.25
C GLU A 220 -27.36 16.60 -4.40
N ALA A 221 -27.09 17.32 -5.49
CA ALA A 221 -27.98 17.38 -6.62
C ALA A 221 -27.86 16.15 -7.53
N THR A 222 -26.64 15.64 -7.70
CA THR A 222 -26.33 14.55 -8.65
C THR A 222 -26.05 13.22 -7.98
N GLY A 223 -25.75 13.20 -6.67
CA GLY A 223 -25.29 12.01 -5.96
C GLY A 223 -23.89 11.55 -6.37
N THR A 224 -23.14 12.39 -7.10
CA THR A 224 -21.78 12.10 -7.55
C THR A 224 -20.78 12.26 -6.40
N VAL A 225 -19.93 11.27 -6.20
CA VAL A 225 -18.85 11.36 -5.19
C VAL A 225 -17.73 12.23 -5.72
N LYS A 226 -17.48 13.37 -5.07
CA LYS A 226 -16.40 14.32 -5.38
C LYS A 226 -15.08 13.95 -4.71
N SER A 227 -15.14 13.35 -3.53
CA SER A 227 -13.95 12.86 -2.84
C SER A 227 -14.26 11.73 -1.86
N PHE A 228 -13.22 10.93 -1.60
CA PHE A 228 -13.18 9.96 -0.50
C PHE A 228 -12.00 10.28 0.40
N ILE A 229 -12.23 10.23 1.72
CA ILE A 229 -11.25 10.57 2.74
C ILE A 229 -11.21 9.44 3.76
N GLU A 230 -10.02 8.93 4.03
CA GLU A 230 -9.78 7.97 5.11
C GLU A 230 -8.71 8.53 6.05
N ILE A 231 -9.04 8.67 7.33
CA ILE A 231 -8.15 9.16 8.39
C ILE A 231 -7.85 8.00 9.32
N LYS A 232 -6.58 7.59 9.40
CA LYS A 232 -6.11 6.46 10.19
C LYS A 232 -5.21 6.90 11.32
N THR A 233 -5.40 6.27 12.49
CA THR A 233 -4.48 6.41 13.62
C THR A 233 -4.44 5.13 14.44
N CYS A 234 -3.30 4.82 15.02
CA CYS A 234 -3.15 3.71 15.99
C CYS A 234 -2.69 4.17 17.37
N ASP A 235 -2.40 5.44 17.55
CA ASP A 235 -1.93 6.00 18.86
C ASP A 235 -2.63 7.28 19.27
N ASN A 236 -3.62 7.73 18.48
CA ASN A 236 -4.32 9.00 18.64
C ASN A 236 -3.41 10.25 18.72
N LYS A 237 -2.18 10.13 18.20
CA LYS A 237 -1.21 11.22 18.11
C LYS A 237 -0.79 11.47 16.66
N ASN A 238 -0.55 10.39 15.92
CA ASN A 238 -0.14 10.43 14.53
C ASN A 238 -1.31 9.98 13.65
N TYR A 239 -1.77 10.88 12.79
CA TYR A 239 -2.90 10.64 11.90
C TYR A 239 -2.44 10.64 10.45
N PHE A 240 -2.93 9.68 9.68
CA PHE A 240 -2.62 9.50 8.28
C PHE A 240 -3.86 9.69 7.44
N ILE A 241 -3.82 10.65 6.54
CA ILE A 241 -4.88 10.89 5.57
C ILE A 241 -4.56 10.13 4.30
N ASP A 242 -5.56 9.43 3.81
CA ASP A 242 -5.60 8.85 2.48
C ASP A 242 -6.84 9.42 1.78
N CYS A 243 -6.66 10.18 0.71
CA CYS A 243 -7.76 10.78 -0.02
C CYS A 243 -7.68 10.48 -1.52
N ILE A 244 -8.86 10.43 -2.13
CA ILE A 244 -9.05 10.30 -3.57
C ILE A 244 -9.88 11.49 -3.99
N VAL A 245 -9.30 12.35 -4.83
CA VAL A 245 -9.94 13.55 -5.36
C VAL A 245 -9.65 13.61 -6.86
N PRO A 246 -10.64 13.57 -7.72
CA PRO A 246 -10.47 13.75 -9.15
C PRO A 246 -9.89 15.12 -9.50
N PRO A 247 -9.16 15.28 -10.62
CA PRO A 247 -8.54 16.53 -10.99
C PRO A 247 -9.51 17.73 -11.11
N GLN A 248 -10.75 17.47 -11.56
CA GLN A 248 -11.79 18.50 -11.67
C GLN A 248 -12.28 19.06 -10.33
N PHE A 249 -11.97 18.40 -9.21
CA PHE A 249 -12.32 18.81 -7.85
C PHE A 249 -11.07 19.15 -7.02
N PHE A 250 -9.98 19.46 -7.67
CA PHE A 250 -8.70 19.74 -7.00
C PHE A 250 -8.76 20.88 -5.99
N ASP A 251 -9.55 21.90 -6.27
CA ASP A 251 -9.84 23.04 -5.40
C ASP A 251 -10.44 22.67 -4.04
N LEU A 252 -10.95 21.43 -3.90
CA LEU A 252 -11.47 20.93 -2.63
C LEU A 252 -10.38 20.50 -1.63
N TYR A 253 -9.11 20.38 -2.04
CA TYR A 253 -8.05 19.93 -1.13
C TYR A 253 -7.91 20.78 0.14
N PRO A 254 -7.91 22.10 0.12
CA PRO A 254 -7.87 22.91 1.34
C PRO A 254 -9.05 22.59 2.28
N THR A 255 -10.25 22.45 1.73
CA THR A 255 -11.46 22.11 2.50
C THR A 255 -11.37 20.70 3.10
N ILE A 256 -10.89 19.72 2.34
CA ILE A 256 -10.69 18.34 2.79
C ILE A 256 -9.68 18.30 3.94
N LEU A 257 -8.56 19.00 3.82
CA LEU A 257 -7.56 19.06 4.86
C LEU A 257 -8.08 19.76 6.10
N SER A 258 -8.82 20.88 5.94
CA SER A 258 -9.47 21.58 7.04
C SER A 258 -10.47 20.68 7.77
N PHE A 259 -11.27 19.90 7.04
CA PHE A 259 -12.18 18.91 7.61
C PHE A 259 -11.42 17.85 8.42
N ALA A 260 -10.34 17.27 7.87
CA ALA A 260 -9.53 16.29 8.55
C ALA A 260 -8.95 16.83 9.85
N VAL A 261 -8.40 18.06 9.83
CA VAL A 261 -7.88 18.75 11.03
C VAL A 261 -8.96 18.94 12.07
N LYS A 262 -10.15 19.44 11.70
CA LYS A 262 -11.27 19.61 12.64
C LYS A 262 -11.68 18.30 13.30
N LYS A 263 -11.68 17.18 12.54
CA LYS A 263 -11.99 15.84 13.11
C LYS A 263 -10.91 15.34 14.06
N VAL A 264 -9.64 15.60 13.75
CA VAL A 264 -8.50 15.18 14.58
C VAL A 264 -8.41 16.01 15.85
N ILE A 265 -8.54 17.35 15.79
CA ILE A 265 -8.48 18.27 16.93
C ILE A 265 -9.53 17.92 17.99
N LYS A 266 -10.74 17.52 17.57
CA LYS A 266 -11.81 17.08 18.49
C LYS A 266 -11.39 15.89 19.37
N ARG A 267 -10.37 15.11 18.95
CA ARG A 267 -9.88 13.93 19.66
C ARG A 267 -8.60 14.19 20.43
N ASN A 268 -7.67 14.87 19.79
CA ASN A 268 -6.38 15.21 20.39
C ASN A 268 -5.91 16.57 19.84
N LYS A 269 -5.64 17.50 20.75
CA LYS A 269 -5.12 18.82 20.37
C LYS A 269 -3.64 18.80 20.00
N ASN A 270 -2.91 17.80 20.49
CA ASN A 270 -1.49 17.62 20.20
C ASN A 270 -1.30 16.45 19.24
N PHE A 271 -1.48 16.70 17.97
CA PHE A 271 -1.43 15.71 16.92
C PHE A 271 -0.38 16.04 15.85
N LYS A 272 0.00 15.03 15.09
CA LYS A 272 0.68 15.15 13.81
C LYS A 272 -0.19 14.59 12.71
N LEU A 273 -0.15 15.24 11.56
CA LEU A 273 -1.00 14.92 10.42
C LEU A 273 -0.14 14.66 9.19
N TYR A 274 -0.36 13.52 8.57
CA TYR A 274 0.39 13.08 7.41
C TYR A 274 -0.56 12.73 6.28
N ILE A 275 -0.18 13.07 5.06
CA ILE A 275 -0.97 12.72 3.87
C ILE A 275 -0.13 11.92 2.89
N LYS A 276 -0.78 10.91 2.32
CA LYS A 276 -0.21 10.10 1.24
C LYS A 276 -0.56 10.72 -0.10
N ASN A 277 0.45 10.94 -0.93
CA ASN A 277 0.28 11.29 -2.33
C ASN A 277 0.68 10.14 -3.24
N ARG A 278 -0.10 9.87 -4.28
CA ARG A 278 0.11 8.79 -5.26
C ARG A 278 0.25 9.40 -6.65
N LYS A 279 1.47 9.36 -7.21
CA LYS A 279 1.71 9.89 -8.56
C LYS A 279 1.05 9.07 -9.69
N TYR A 280 0.52 7.92 -9.40
CA TYR A 280 -0.25 7.12 -10.35
C TYR A 280 -1.74 7.50 -10.40
N LEU A 281 -2.20 8.42 -9.57
CA LEU A 281 -3.49 9.07 -9.70
C LEU A 281 -3.36 10.35 -10.54
N GLN A 282 -4.38 10.67 -11.30
CA GLN A 282 -4.38 11.82 -12.21
C GLN A 282 -4.13 13.15 -11.49
N SER A 283 -4.61 13.29 -10.25
CA SER A 283 -4.38 14.48 -9.40
C SER A 283 -3.05 14.45 -8.66
N GLY A 284 -2.25 13.39 -8.77
CA GLY A 284 -1.06 13.19 -7.94
C GLY A 284 0.02 14.25 -8.12
N GLU A 285 0.25 14.74 -9.34
CA GLU A 285 1.22 15.79 -9.62
C GLU A 285 0.74 17.14 -9.12
N GLN A 286 -0.54 17.46 -9.33
CA GLN A 286 -1.14 18.70 -8.81
C GLN A 286 -1.07 18.75 -7.29
N LEU A 287 -1.31 17.61 -6.62
CA LEU A 287 -1.23 17.51 -5.17
C LEU A 287 0.20 17.71 -4.65
N GLU A 288 1.21 17.18 -5.33
CA GLU A 288 2.60 17.44 -4.97
C GLU A 288 2.96 18.91 -5.09
N ASN A 289 2.54 19.58 -6.17
CA ASN A 289 2.78 21.01 -6.37
C ASN A 289 2.11 21.82 -5.26
N PHE A 290 0.85 21.51 -4.93
CA PHE A 290 0.16 22.13 -3.81
C PHE A 290 0.92 21.99 -2.49
N PHE A 291 1.48 20.83 -2.20
CA PHE A 291 2.25 20.62 -0.97
C PHE A 291 3.55 21.46 -0.97
N ARG A 292 4.24 21.53 -2.09
CA ARG A 292 5.47 22.35 -2.24
C ARG A 292 5.19 23.84 -2.11
N GLU A 293 4.14 24.33 -2.74
CA GLU A 293 3.71 25.73 -2.65
C GLU A 293 3.34 26.13 -1.21
N ASN A 294 2.72 25.24 -0.47
CA ASN A 294 2.36 25.45 0.93
C ASN A 294 3.48 25.06 1.91
N ARG A 295 4.69 24.75 1.41
CA ARG A 295 5.89 24.45 2.21
C ARG A 295 5.70 23.29 3.19
N PHE A 296 4.90 22.30 2.84
CA PHE A 296 4.81 21.05 3.59
C PHE A 296 6.09 20.23 3.42
N GLU A 297 6.42 19.47 4.45
CA GLU A 297 7.64 18.67 4.48
C GLU A 297 7.42 17.29 3.84
N LEU A 298 8.25 16.95 2.86
CA LEU A 298 8.32 15.61 2.31
C LEU A 298 9.12 14.72 3.26
N LEU A 299 8.44 13.77 3.91
CA LEU A 299 9.08 12.85 4.85
C LEU A 299 9.70 11.65 4.15
N GLN A 300 9.04 11.16 3.10
CA GLN A 300 9.43 9.93 2.45
C GLN A 300 8.85 9.83 1.06
N ASN A 301 9.65 9.24 0.18
CA ASN A 301 9.22 8.85 -1.14
C ASN A 301 9.48 7.35 -1.35
N ASN A 302 8.53 6.64 -1.97
CA ASN A 302 8.63 5.21 -2.24
C ASN A 302 8.45 4.92 -3.71
N ALA A 303 9.35 4.13 -4.26
CA ALA A 303 9.18 3.51 -5.56
C ALA A 303 8.12 2.40 -5.46
N ILE A 304 7.14 2.44 -6.32
CA ILE A 304 6.18 1.36 -6.50
C ILE A 304 6.73 0.45 -7.60
N LEU A 305 7.10 -0.75 -7.19
CA LEU A 305 7.67 -1.77 -8.05
C LEU A 305 6.62 -2.83 -8.31
N VAL A 306 6.47 -3.23 -9.58
CA VAL A 306 5.46 -4.20 -10.01
C VAL A 306 6.11 -5.27 -10.87
N ARG A 307 5.70 -6.52 -10.66
CA ARG A 307 5.98 -7.63 -11.54
C ARG A 307 4.67 -8.24 -12.02
N ASP A 308 4.38 -8.06 -13.27
CA ASP A 308 3.19 -8.61 -13.93
C ASP A 308 3.57 -9.82 -14.77
N PHE A 309 2.76 -10.88 -14.71
CA PHE A 309 2.84 -12.02 -15.60
C PHE A 309 1.70 -11.94 -16.62
N PHE A 310 2.00 -11.50 -17.80
CA PHE A 310 1.02 -11.51 -18.88
C PHE A 310 0.70 -12.95 -19.27
N LYS A 311 -0.54 -13.37 -19.09
CA LYS A 311 -1.04 -14.56 -19.78
C LYS A 311 -1.26 -14.14 -21.25
N SER A 312 -0.52 -14.74 -22.17
CA SER A 312 -0.94 -14.67 -23.57
C SER A 312 -2.34 -15.28 -23.64
N VAL A 313 -3.35 -14.47 -23.82
CA VAL A 313 -4.67 -14.96 -24.21
C VAL A 313 -4.45 -15.59 -25.58
N LYS A 314 -4.50 -16.92 -25.67
CA LYS A 314 -4.71 -17.56 -26.95
C LYS A 314 -6.12 -17.12 -27.34
N GLU A 315 -6.21 -16.15 -28.23
CA GLU A 315 -7.44 -15.93 -28.95
C GLU A 315 -7.80 -17.27 -29.59
N GLU A 316 -8.94 -17.82 -29.21
CA GLU A 316 -9.54 -18.90 -29.99
C GLU A 316 -9.67 -18.36 -31.40
N ALA A 317 -8.96 -19.00 -32.32
CA ALA A 317 -8.90 -18.61 -33.73
C ALA A 317 -10.30 -18.78 -34.34
N ASN A 318 -11.16 -17.79 -34.13
CA ASN A 318 -12.27 -17.53 -35.01
C ASN A 318 -11.72 -16.74 -36.21
N ASN A 319 -11.36 -17.50 -37.25
CA ASN A 319 -11.18 -17.09 -38.63
C ASN A 319 -11.19 -15.58 -38.93
N PHE A 320 -10.10 -14.88 -38.61
CA PHE A 320 -9.69 -13.67 -39.31
C PHE A 320 -8.16 -13.62 -39.33
N ASN A 321 -7.61 -13.77 -40.52
CA ASN A 321 -6.19 -13.59 -40.83
C ASN A 321 -5.74 -12.17 -40.49
N SER A 322 -5.16 -11.97 -39.30
CA SER A 322 -4.13 -10.94 -39.08
C SER A 322 -3.47 -11.22 -37.75
N ALA A 323 -2.32 -11.86 -37.79
CA ALA A 323 -1.43 -11.98 -36.63
C ALA A 323 -0.80 -10.61 -36.36
N VAL A 324 -1.22 -9.96 -35.27
CA VAL A 324 -0.46 -8.86 -34.71
C VAL A 324 0.58 -9.46 -33.77
N VAL A 325 1.80 -9.53 -34.25
CA VAL A 325 2.96 -9.92 -33.42
C VAL A 325 3.42 -8.68 -32.67
N PHE A 326 3.19 -8.64 -31.39
CA PHE A 326 3.90 -7.71 -30.53
C PHE A 326 5.29 -8.28 -30.25
N SER A 327 6.30 -7.75 -30.93
CA SER A 327 7.70 -7.99 -30.57
C SER A 327 7.99 -7.24 -29.27
N GLY A 328 8.37 -7.98 -28.21
CA GLY A 328 8.90 -7.38 -27.00
C GLY A 328 10.15 -6.56 -27.32
N PHE A 329 10.25 -5.35 -26.79
CA PHE A 329 11.48 -4.59 -26.81
C PHE A 329 12.46 -5.28 -25.87
N GLU A 330 13.51 -5.88 -26.43
CA GLU A 330 14.76 -6.12 -25.73
C GLU A 330 15.53 -4.81 -25.68
N LEU A 331 15.88 -4.36 -24.50
CA LEU A 331 16.98 -3.45 -24.22
C LEU A 331 17.78 -4.00 -23.06
#